data_67415f94d3a5c80feb3fa34637395cb9
#
_entry.id   67415f94d3a5c80feb3fa34637395cb9
#
_cell.length_a   1.000
_cell.length_b   1.000
_cell.length_c   1.000
_cell.angle_alpha   90.00
_cell.angle_beta   90.00
_cell.angle_gamma   90.00
#
_symmetry.space_group_name_H-M   'P 1'
#
loop_
_entity.id
_entity.type
_entity.pdbx_description
1 polymer ?
#
loop_
_entity_poly.entity_id
_entity_poly.type
_entity_poly.pdbx_seq_one_letter_code
_entity_poly.pdbx_strand_id
1 'polypeptide(L)'
;MPRSPASTNSVSSRPLEIADRLAFVDFRVFVEPQQGATYSDQLAVARAAEALGYSAFFRSDHYLAMSGDGLPGPTDSWVTLAGIARETSTIRLGTMVTSATFRYPGPLAISVAQVDEMSGGRVELGLGAGWFEEEHQAYAIPFPPLGERFDRLGEQLRILTGMWKTPVGQTFDFSGKHYTVVDSPALPKPTQSDLPIIIGGQGAKRTPALAAEFASEFNVPFVPLDTLKTQFARVADAVAAAGRSADSMTYSAAFVLCAGSDEAQIAARAAAINREVEELRSNSPLVGTPAEIVDKLGPFREAGVQRVYLQMLDQSDLDHLELFAGEVIRQLS
;
A
#
# COMPACT_ATOMS: atom_id res chain seq x y z
N MET A 1 -21.91 24.24 -65.02
CA MET A 1 -20.72 23.98 -64.20
C MET A 1 -21.16 23.27 -62.96
N PRO A 2 -20.76 22.01 -62.72
CA PRO A 2 -21.22 21.24 -61.56
C PRO A 2 -20.30 21.51 -60.33
N ARG A 3 -20.91 21.57 -59.15
CA ARG A 3 -20.26 21.73 -57.86
C ARG A 3 -19.62 20.41 -57.43
N SER A 4 -18.37 20.45 -57.01
CA SER A 4 -17.65 19.34 -56.35
C SER A 4 -18.25 19.02 -54.97
N PRO A 5 -18.31 17.76 -54.56
CA PRO A 5 -18.74 17.38 -53.23
C PRO A 5 -17.58 17.54 -52.21
N ALA A 6 -17.94 18.03 -51.03
CA ALA A 6 -17.05 18.14 -49.87
C ALA A 6 -16.65 16.76 -49.35
N SER A 7 -15.34 16.55 -49.16
CA SER A 7 -14.81 15.36 -48.53
C SER A 7 -15.03 15.44 -47.00
N THR A 8 -15.83 14.55 -46.48
CA THR A 8 -15.95 14.31 -45.03
C THR A 8 -14.78 13.47 -44.59
N ASN A 9 -13.82 14.10 -43.93
CA ASN A 9 -12.80 13.38 -43.13
C ASN A 9 -13.46 12.75 -41.91
N SER A 10 -13.73 11.46 -42.00
CA SER A 10 -14.05 10.65 -40.84
C SER A 10 -12.77 10.46 -40.03
N VAL A 11 -12.67 11.14 -38.88
CA VAL A 11 -11.68 10.83 -37.85
C VAL A 11 -12.04 9.47 -37.26
N SER A 12 -11.35 8.45 -37.73
CA SER A 12 -11.36 7.10 -37.14
C SER A 12 -10.70 7.18 -35.76
N SER A 13 -11.52 7.21 -34.71
CA SER A 13 -11.06 6.94 -33.37
C SER A 13 -10.69 5.45 -33.28
N ARG A 14 -9.43 5.13 -33.55
CA ARG A 14 -8.88 3.80 -33.14
C ARG A 14 -9.09 3.65 -31.64
N PRO A 15 -9.64 2.51 -31.18
CA PRO A 15 -9.56 2.15 -29.77
C PRO A 15 -8.07 2.09 -29.42
N LEU A 16 -7.65 2.82 -28.37
CA LEU A 16 -6.32 2.65 -27.79
C LEU A 16 -6.13 1.17 -27.53
N GLU A 17 -5.16 0.59 -28.21
CA GLU A 17 -4.88 -0.85 -28.15
C GLU A 17 -4.61 -1.25 -26.70
N ILE A 18 -5.14 -2.41 -26.33
CA ILE A 18 -4.92 -3.06 -25.00
C ILE A 18 -3.42 -3.16 -24.66
N ALA A 19 -2.54 -3.19 -25.69
CA ALA A 19 -1.08 -3.19 -25.52
C ALA A 19 -0.52 -1.94 -24.80
N ASP A 20 -1.11 -0.74 -24.97
CA ASP A 20 -0.66 0.48 -24.26
C ASP A 20 -1.10 0.50 -22.79
N ARG A 21 -2.05 -0.35 -22.36
CA ARG A 21 -2.46 -0.53 -20.96
C ARG A 21 -1.59 -1.55 -20.20
N LEU A 22 -0.70 -2.25 -20.86
CA LEU A 22 0.24 -3.20 -20.27
C LEU A 22 1.55 -2.55 -19.81
N ALA A 23 1.62 -1.23 -19.79
CA ALA A 23 2.78 -0.49 -19.35
C ALA A 23 2.97 -0.59 -17.84
N PHE A 24 4.13 -1.10 -17.46
CA PHE A 24 4.84 -0.92 -16.20
C PHE A 24 4.06 -1.26 -14.90
N VAL A 25 4.40 -2.39 -14.30
CA VAL A 25 4.05 -2.67 -12.90
C VAL A 25 4.98 -1.89 -11.99
N ASP A 26 4.42 -1.05 -11.11
CA ASP A 26 5.16 -0.32 -10.09
C ASP A 26 5.49 -1.26 -8.92
N PHE A 27 6.78 -1.50 -8.67
CA PHE A 27 7.25 -2.35 -7.57
C PHE A 27 7.65 -1.52 -6.36
N ARG A 28 7.13 -1.88 -5.19
CA ARG A 28 7.30 -1.18 -3.92
C ARG A 28 7.82 -2.12 -2.85
N VAL A 29 8.79 -1.71 -2.08
CA VAL A 29 9.31 -2.51 -0.97
C VAL A 29 8.36 -2.41 0.21
N PHE A 30 8.05 -3.55 0.83
CA PHE A 30 7.19 -3.65 2.00
C PHE A 30 7.87 -4.52 3.07
N VAL A 31 8.00 -4.01 4.29
CA VAL A 31 8.67 -4.72 5.39
C VAL A 31 7.77 -4.88 6.61
N GLU A 32 8.06 -5.91 7.41
CA GLU A 32 7.36 -6.24 8.65
C GLU A 32 8.32 -6.19 9.86
N PRO A 33 8.66 -4.99 10.36
CA PRO A 33 9.73 -4.83 11.35
C PRO A 33 9.39 -5.37 12.74
N GLN A 34 8.12 -5.59 13.07
CA GLN A 34 7.73 -6.26 14.32
C GLN A 34 8.24 -7.70 14.43
N GLN A 35 8.64 -8.31 13.31
CA GLN A 35 9.24 -9.65 13.30
C GLN A 35 10.69 -9.65 13.80
N GLY A 36 11.28 -8.50 14.10
CA GLY A 36 12.59 -8.41 14.71
C GLY A 36 13.58 -7.48 14.03
N ALA A 37 13.16 -6.32 13.54
CA ALA A 37 14.03 -5.35 12.88
C ALA A 37 14.14 -4.04 13.67
N THR A 38 15.36 -3.49 13.75
CA THR A 38 15.64 -2.18 14.34
C THR A 38 15.28 -1.03 13.38
N TYR A 39 15.37 0.22 13.87
CA TYR A 39 15.32 1.39 13.00
C TYR A 39 16.42 1.37 11.93
N SER A 40 17.63 0.96 12.30
CA SER A 40 18.78 0.93 11.40
C SER A 40 18.59 -0.06 10.25
N ASP A 41 17.99 -1.23 10.53
CA ASP A 41 17.68 -2.23 9.50
C ASP A 41 16.65 -1.68 8.50
N GLN A 42 15.57 -1.08 8.99
CA GLN A 42 14.55 -0.45 8.16
C GLN A 42 15.11 0.70 7.31
N LEU A 43 16.00 1.52 7.88
CA LEU A 43 16.68 2.60 7.16
C LEU A 43 17.62 2.06 6.07
N ALA A 44 18.34 0.97 6.34
CA ALA A 44 19.19 0.31 5.36
C ALA A 44 18.38 -0.18 4.16
N VAL A 45 17.24 -0.85 4.41
CA VAL A 45 16.32 -1.27 3.35
C VAL A 45 15.77 -0.09 2.56
N ALA A 46 15.32 0.98 3.23
CA ALA A 46 14.76 2.16 2.57
C ALA A 46 15.78 2.86 1.65
N ARG A 47 17.04 2.99 2.11
CA ARG A 47 18.15 3.56 1.31
C ARG A 47 18.54 2.67 0.14
N ALA A 48 18.61 1.34 0.35
CA ALA A 48 18.87 0.40 -0.73
C ALA A 48 17.75 0.45 -1.79
N ALA A 49 16.48 0.45 -1.36
CA ALA A 49 15.34 0.59 -2.25
C ALA A 49 15.39 1.91 -3.05
N GLU A 50 15.71 3.03 -2.40
CA GLU A 50 15.88 4.32 -3.07
C GLU A 50 17.00 4.30 -4.12
N ALA A 51 18.16 3.76 -3.75
CA ALA A 51 19.32 3.67 -4.64
C ALA A 51 19.07 2.76 -5.85
N LEU A 52 18.28 1.71 -5.69
CA LEU A 52 17.90 0.76 -6.74
C LEU A 52 16.70 1.23 -7.60
N GLY A 53 16.10 2.38 -7.28
CA GLY A 53 15.03 2.97 -8.06
C GLY A 53 13.64 2.40 -7.78
N TYR A 54 13.42 1.73 -6.67
CA TYR A 54 12.07 1.40 -6.22
C TYR A 54 11.28 2.67 -5.94
N SER A 55 9.99 2.67 -6.27
CA SER A 55 9.17 3.88 -6.13
C SER A 55 8.79 4.20 -4.69
N ALA A 56 8.71 3.20 -3.81
CA ALA A 56 8.28 3.39 -2.44
C ALA A 56 8.86 2.34 -1.46
N PHE A 57 9.00 2.78 -0.22
CA PHE A 57 9.24 1.96 0.96
C PHE A 57 8.02 2.02 1.88
N PHE A 58 7.45 0.86 2.18
CA PHE A 58 6.32 0.69 3.07
C PHE A 58 6.67 -0.22 4.23
N ARG A 59 6.01 0.00 5.36
CA ARG A 59 6.09 -0.92 6.49
C ARG A 59 4.70 -1.23 7.05
N SER A 60 4.56 -2.39 7.68
CA SER A 60 3.40 -2.69 8.52
C SER A 60 3.35 -1.77 9.75
N ASP A 61 2.19 -1.65 10.36
CA ASP A 61 1.99 -0.96 11.64
C ASP A 61 1.49 -2.00 12.66
N HIS A 62 2.41 -2.84 13.12
CA HIS A 62 2.18 -3.88 14.11
C HIS A 62 3.12 -3.73 15.30
N TYR A 63 2.65 -4.10 16.48
CA TYR A 63 3.38 -4.04 17.75
C TYR A 63 3.73 -5.42 18.32
N LEU A 64 3.22 -6.50 17.73
CA LEU A 64 3.50 -7.85 18.18
C LEU A 64 3.99 -8.70 17.01
N ALA A 65 5.05 -9.48 17.24
CA ALA A 65 5.54 -10.45 16.27
C ALA A 65 4.51 -11.56 16.06
N MET A 66 4.36 -11.99 14.81
CA MET A 66 3.48 -13.10 14.42
C MET A 66 4.26 -14.42 14.33
N SER A 67 5.59 -14.33 14.28
CA SER A 67 6.51 -15.46 14.25
C SER A 67 7.84 -15.07 14.90
N GLY A 68 8.65 -16.08 15.29
CA GLY A 68 9.91 -15.82 15.95
C GLY A 68 9.75 -15.26 17.36
N ASP A 69 10.82 -14.67 17.90
CA ASP A 69 10.85 -14.07 19.23
C ASP A 69 10.55 -12.56 19.24
N GLY A 70 10.51 -11.95 18.05
CA GLY A 70 10.22 -10.53 17.86
C GLY A 70 11.29 -9.57 18.40
N LEU A 71 12.47 -10.06 18.75
CA LEU A 71 13.55 -9.22 19.26
C LEU A 71 14.20 -8.40 18.14
N PRO A 72 14.57 -7.14 18.39
CA PRO A 72 14.64 -6.42 19.67
C PRO A 72 13.31 -5.79 20.12
N GLY A 73 12.21 -6.00 19.43
CA GLY A 73 10.89 -5.48 19.74
C GLY A 73 10.33 -4.58 18.63
N PRO A 74 9.04 -4.20 18.72
CA PRO A 74 8.42 -3.38 17.70
C PRO A 74 8.92 -1.94 17.72
N THR A 75 8.73 -1.28 16.60
CA THR A 75 8.92 0.17 16.45
C THR A 75 7.59 0.82 16.03
N ASP A 76 7.30 2.03 16.51
CA ASP A 76 6.13 2.77 16.02
C ASP A 76 6.32 3.17 14.55
N SER A 77 5.29 2.97 13.72
CA SER A 77 5.39 3.18 12.29
C SER A 77 5.64 4.64 11.93
N TRP A 78 4.91 5.57 12.54
CA TRP A 78 4.99 6.99 12.18
C TRP A 78 6.24 7.66 12.75
N VAL A 79 6.71 7.24 13.94
CA VAL A 79 8.01 7.68 14.47
C VAL A 79 9.15 7.20 13.58
N THR A 80 9.11 5.94 13.13
CA THR A 80 10.13 5.37 12.21
C THR A 80 10.10 6.08 10.86
N LEU A 81 8.92 6.25 10.26
CA LEU A 81 8.79 6.92 8.96
C LEU A 81 9.23 8.39 9.01
N ALA A 82 9.04 9.09 10.14
CA ALA A 82 9.56 10.44 10.34
C ALA A 82 11.10 10.48 10.25
N GLY A 83 11.78 9.51 10.88
CA GLY A 83 13.23 9.36 10.77
C GLY A 83 13.67 9.07 9.33
N ILE A 84 13.07 8.05 8.69
CA ILE A 84 13.38 7.65 7.31
C ILE A 84 13.09 8.80 6.32
N ALA A 85 12.05 9.60 6.56
CA ALA A 85 11.72 10.77 5.73
C ALA A 85 12.88 11.79 5.64
N ARG A 86 13.65 11.94 6.73
CA ARG A 86 14.82 12.84 6.78
C ARG A 86 16.10 12.21 6.25
N GLU A 87 16.15 10.89 6.17
CA GLU A 87 17.34 10.11 5.77
C GLU A 87 17.28 9.62 4.30
N THR A 88 16.16 9.90 3.61
CA THR A 88 15.92 9.61 2.18
C THR A 88 15.45 10.86 1.46
N SER A 89 15.47 10.86 0.12
CA SER A 89 15.23 12.06 -0.68
C SER A 89 14.11 11.96 -1.70
N THR A 90 13.91 10.77 -2.30
CA THR A 90 13.02 10.59 -3.46
C THR A 90 11.99 9.49 -3.25
N ILE A 91 12.34 8.43 -2.53
CA ILE A 91 11.46 7.28 -2.31
C ILE A 91 10.21 7.67 -1.53
N ARG A 92 9.04 7.23 -1.99
CA ARG A 92 7.79 7.45 -1.26
C ARG A 92 7.74 6.56 -0.02
N LEU A 93 7.00 6.99 0.99
CA LEU A 93 6.98 6.36 2.31
C LEU A 93 5.54 6.12 2.75
N GLY A 94 5.25 4.96 3.34
CA GLY A 94 3.90 4.72 3.82
C GLY A 94 3.75 3.53 4.75
N THR A 95 2.51 3.33 5.17
CA THR A 95 2.09 2.17 5.97
C THR A 95 1.22 1.23 5.15
N MET A 96 1.43 -0.08 5.32
CA MET A 96 0.61 -1.13 4.70
C MET A 96 0.16 -2.14 5.79
N VAL A 97 -0.84 -1.78 6.59
CA VAL A 97 -1.54 -0.52 6.74
C VAL A 97 -1.61 -0.13 8.21
N THR A 98 -1.76 1.16 8.54
CA THR A 98 -2.06 1.61 9.91
C THR A 98 -3.43 1.06 10.33
N SER A 99 -3.54 0.57 11.58
CA SER A 99 -4.80 0.13 12.15
C SER A 99 -5.59 1.31 12.73
N ALA A 100 -6.85 1.44 12.36
CA ALA A 100 -7.75 2.46 12.90
C ALA A 100 -8.00 2.31 14.41
N THR A 101 -7.63 1.18 15.00
CA THR A 101 -7.75 0.94 16.44
C THR A 101 -6.58 1.50 17.25
N PHE A 102 -5.43 1.77 16.62
CA PHE A 102 -4.21 2.15 17.33
C PHE A 102 -4.16 3.61 17.74
N ARG A 103 -4.73 4.50 16.92
CA ARG A 103 -4.60 5.95 17.13
C ARG A 103 -5.94 6.66 16.98
N TYR A 104 -6.13 7.71 17.77
CA TYR A 104 -7.23 8.64 17.55
C TYR A 104 -7.03 9.43 16.25
N PRO A 105 -8.12 9.79 15.53
CA PRO A 105 -8.01 10.42 14.22
C PRO A 105 -7.29 11.78 14.23
N GLY A 106 -7.48 12.63 15.22
CA GLY A 106 -6.81 13.92 15.32
C GLY A 106 -5.28 13.78 15.42
N PRO A 107 -4.73 13.05 16.42
CA PRO A 107 -3.30 12.76 16.50
C PRO A 107 -2.75 12.07 15.25
N LEU A 108 -3.49 11.14 14.63
CA LEU A 108 -3.05 10.50 13.40
C LEU A 108 -2.96 11.50 12.24
N ALA A 109 -3.97 12.38 12.09
CA ALA A 109 -3.95 13.45 11.07
C ALA A 109 -2.72 14.35 11.19
N ILE A 110 -2.35 14.71 12.44
CA ILE A 110 -1.17 15.53 12.73
C ILE A 110 0.11 14.76 12.39
N SER A 111 0.25 13.51 12.84
CA SER A 111 1.46 12.72 12.60
C SER A 111 1.70 12.51 11.11
N VAL A 112 0.67 12.14 10.36
CA VAL A 112 0.76 11.91 8.91
C VAL A 112 1.15 13.20 8.17
N ALA A 113 0.49 14.33 8.47
CA ALA A 113 0.80 15.62 7.85
C ALA A 113 2.22 16.10 8.18
N GLN A 114 2.70 15.84 9.41
CA GLN A 114 4.05 16.20 9.83
C GLN A 114 5.11 15.36 9.11
N VAL A 115 4.90 14.05 9.00
CA VAL A 115 5.83 13.17 8.25
C VAL A 115 5.80 13.51 6.75
N ASP A 116 4.65 13.90 6.21
CA ASP A 116 4.53 14.38 4.84
C ASP A 116 5.37 15.66 4.62
N GLU A 117 5.30 16.62 5.55
CA GLU A 117 6.15 17.82 5.51
C GLU A 117 7.64 17.46 5.64
N MET A 118 8.01 16.61 6.61
CA MET A 118 9.40 16.17 6.82
C MET A 118 9.99 15.47 5.61
N SER A 119 9.16 14.78 4.83
CA SER A 119 9.54 14.07 3.60
C SER A 119 9.54 14.96 2.35
N GLY A 120 8.98 16.17 2.41
CA GLY A 120 8.74 17.01 1.22
C GLY A 120 7.62 16.51 0.33
N GLY A 121 6.58 15.90 0.90
CA GLY A 121 5.38 15.47 0.16
C GLY A 121 5.48 14.06 -0.42
N ARG A 122 6.14 13.11 0.27
CA ARG A 122 6.34 11.73 -0.20
C ARG A 122 5.49 10.68 0.53
N VAL A 123 4.63 11.08 1.45
CA VAL A 123 3.85 10.14 2.28
C VAL A 123 2.63 9.60 1.54
N GLU A 124 2.32 8.33 1.80
CA GLU A 124 1.05 7.68 1.46
C GLU A 124 0.50 6.98 2.72
N LEU A 125 -0.78 7.18 3.03
CA LEU A 125 -1.41 6.59 4.20
C LEU A 125 -2.18 5.33 3.83
N GLY A 126 -1.67 4.15 4.20
CA GLY A 126 -2.50 2.96 4.28
C GLY A 126 -3.28 2.91 5.59
N LEU A 127 -4.60 2.72 5.53
CA LEU A 127 -5.45 2.68 6.71
C LEU A 127 -6.46 1.53 6.61
N GLY A 128 -6.57 0.72 7.67
CA GLY A 128 -7.43 -0.45 7.75
C GLY A 128 -8.15 -0.58 9.09
N ALA A 129 -9.07 -1.54 9.17
CA ALA A 129 -9.91 -1.74 10.37
C ALA A 129 -9.19 -2.44 11.54
N GLY A 130 -7.99 -2.99 11.32
CA GLY A 130 -7.31 -3.85 12.28
C GLY A 130 -7.84 -5.29 12.25
N TRP A 131 -6.98 -6.25 12.60
CA TRP A 131 -7.34 -7.67 12.56
C TRP A 131 -6.65 -8.53 13.63
N PHE A 132 -5.47 -8.16 14.08
CA PHE A 132 -4.65 -8.96 15.00
C PHE A 132 -5.01 -8.65 16.46
N GLU A 133 -5.86 -9.48 17.05
CA GLU A 133 -6.42 -9.26 18.40
C GLU A 133 -5.34 -9.35 19.49
N GLU A 134 -4.41 -10.29 19.35
CA GLU A 134 -3.37 -10.57 20.34
C GLU A 134 -2.48 -9.34 20.62
N GLU A 135 -2.14 -8.56 19.60
CA GLU A 135 -1.36 -7.33 19.81
C GLU A 135 -2.15 -6.24 20.55
N HIS A 136 -3.46 -6.18 20.34
CA HIS A 136 -4.33 -5.26 21.07
C HIS A 136 -4.37 -5.62 22.55
N GLN A 137 -4.48 -6.92 22.87
CA GLN A 137 -4.44 -7.40 24.24
C GLN A 137 -3.07 -7.14 24.90
N ALA A 138 -1.98 -7.41 24.17
CA ALA A 138 -0.60 -7.24 24.68
C ALA A 138 -0.27 -5.78 25.04
N TYR A 139 -0.87 -4.81 24.34
CA TYR A 139 -0.56 -3.38 24.51
C TYR A 139 -1.73 -2.56 25.07
N ALA A 140 -2.73 -3.21 25.66
CA ALA A 140 -3.91 -2.56 26.27
C ALA A 140 -4.68 -1.66 25.29
N ILE A 141 -4.71 -2.04 24.02
CA ILE A 141 -5.45 -1.32 22.97
C ILE A 141 -6.83 -1.96 22.86
N PRO A 142 -7.93 -1.18 22.90
CA PRO A 142 -9.27 -1.74 22.71
C PRO A 142 -9.43 -2.42 21.35
N PHE A 143 -10.03 -3.64 21.35
CA PHE A 143 -10.35 -4.37 20.12
C PHE A 143 -11.85 -4.61 20.03
N PRO A 144 -12.63 -3.62 19.59
CA PRO A 144 -14.07 -3.75 19.47
C PRO A 144 -14.48 -4.72 18.34
N PRO A 145 -15.74 -5.19 18.32
CA PRO A 145 -16.24 -6.06 17.26
C PRO A 145 -16.01 -5.46 15.87
N LEU A 146 -15.86 -6.33 14.87
CA LEU A 146 -15.51 -5.95 13.49
C LEU A 146 -16.40 -4.84 12.92
N GLY A 147 -17.71 -4.89 13.19
CA GLY A 147 -18.65 -3.85 12.76
C GLY A 147 -18.29 -2.47 13.28
N GLU A 148 -17.95 -2.37 14.56
CA GLU A 148 -17.50 -1.11 15.18
C GLU A 148 -16.15 -0.65 14.66
N ARG A 149 -15.19 -1.57 14.44
CA ARG A 149 -13.89 -1.20 13.85
C ARG A 149 -14.04 -0.56 12.46
N PHE A 150 -14.96 -1.08 11.64
CA PHE A 150 -15.29 -0.47 10.36
C PHE A 150 -16.03 0.86 10.49
N ASP A 151 -16.91 1.04 11.51
CA ASP A 151 -17.55 2.33 11.78
C ASP A 151 -16.48 3.36 12.15
N ARG A 152 -15.56 3.02 13.05
CA ARG A 152 -14.41 3.85 13.44
C ARG A 152 -13.51 4.19 12.24
N LEU A 153 -13.18 3.21 11.39
CA LEU A 153 -12.40 3.43 10.16
C LEU A 153 -13.07 4.47 9.26
N GLY A 154 -14.38 4.33 9.02
CA GLY A 154 -15.11 5.29 8.18
C GLY A 154 -15.15 6.70 8.78
N GLU A 155 -15.33 6.82 10.09
CA GLU A 155 -15.29 8.12 10.77
C GLU A 155 -13.86 8.72 10.76
N GLN A 156 -12.83 7.91 10.98
CA GLN A 156 -11.44 8.37 10.88
C GLN A 156 -11.10 8.89 9.50
N LEU A 157 -11.46 8.18 8.44
CA LEU A 157 -11.24 8.64 7.07
C LEU A 157 -11.89 10.00 6.80
N ARG A 158 -13.13 10.22 7.28
CA ARG A 158 -13.81 11.53 7.17
C ARG A 158 -13.10 12.62 7.96
N ILE A 159 -12.65 12.31 9.16
CA ILE A 159 -11.93 13.28 10.00
C ILE A 159 -10.58 13.64 9.39
N LEU A 160 -9.78 12.65 8.99
CA LEU A 160 -8.46 12.86 8.38
C LEU A 160 -8.58 13.74 7.12
N THR A 161 -9.44 13.32 6.17
CA THR A 161 -9.63 14.05 4.91
C THR A 161 -10.26 15.42 5.13
N GLY A 162 -11.21 15.53 6.07
CA GLY A 162 -11.83 16.80 6.45
C GLY A 162 -10.82 17.78 7.04
N MET A 163 -10.01 17.33 8.01
CA MET A 163 -8.95 18.16 8.60
C MET A 163 -7.92 18.62 7.56
N TRP A 164 -7.49 17.73 6.66
CA TRP A 164 -6.49 18.11 5.64
C TRP A 164 -7.05 19.07 4.59
N LYS A 165 -8.34 18.94 4.23
CA LYS A 165 -9.00 19.75 3.19
C LYS A 165 -9.56 21.08 3.71
N THR A 166 -9.76 21.23 5.01
CA THR A 166 -10.25 22.50 5.60
C THR A 166 -9.25 23.63 5.33
N PRO A 167 -9.65 24.76 4.74
CA PRO A 167 -8.74 25.87 4.47
C PRO A 167 -8.09 26.43 5.74
N VAL A 168 -6.83 26.89 5.62
CA VAL A 168 -6.12 27.54 6.74
C VAL A 168 -6.91 28.78 7.20
N GLY A 169 -7.10 28.90 8.52
CA GLY A 169 -7.88 29.98 9.14
C GLY A 169 -9.37 29.65 9.30
N GLN A 170 -9.80 28.47 8.87
CA GLN A 170 -11.13 27.93 9.17
C GLN A 170 -11.02 26.79 10.19
N THR A 171 -12.13 26.47 10.84
CA THR A 171 -12.23 25.34 11.77
C THR A 171 -12.96 24.17 11.13
N PHE A 172 -12.65 22.97 11.61
CA PHE A 172 -13.28 21.72 11.20
C PHE A 172 -14.06 21.13 12.37
N ASP A 173 -15.30 20.77 12.10
CA ASP A 173 -16.19 20.07 13.00
C ASP A 173 -16.60 18.72 12.44
N PHE A 174 -16.74 17.73 13.31
CA PHE A 174 -17.25 16.40 12.98
C PHE A 174 -18.03 15.84 14.15
N SER A 175 -19.21 15.28 13.88
CA SER A 175 -20.02 14.58 14.88
C SER A 175 -20.40 13.20 14.34
N GLY A 176 -19.77 12.16 14.88
CA GLY A 176 -20.02 10.77 14.55
C GLY A 176 -20.52 9.97 15.74
N LYS A 177 -20.60 8.67 15.56
CA LYS A 177 -20.97 7.71 16.61
C LYS A 177 -19.84 7.48 17.61
N HIS A 178 -18.59 7.51 17.12
CA HIS A 178 -17.39 7.14 17.89
C HIS A 178 -16.45 8.30 18.12
N TYR A 179 -16.51 9.33 17.29
CA TYR A 179 -15.64 10.50 17.40
C TYR A 179 -16.42 11.80 17.26
N THR A 180 -15.98 12.81 18.01
CA THR A 180 -16.47 14.18 17.89
C THR A 180 -15.26 15.10 17.82
N VAL A 181 -15.26 16.02 16.87
CA VAL A 181 -14.25 17.08 16.72
C VAL A 181 -15.00 18.40 16.76
N VAL A 182 -14.54 19.34 17.58
CA VAL A 182 -15.17 20.66 17.77
C VAL A 182 -14.13 21.76 17.61
N ASP A 183 -14.43 22.72 16.75
CA ASP A 183 -13.61 23.93 16.50
C ASP A 183 -12.12 23.64 16.25
N SER A 184 -11.82 22.48 15.61
CA SER A 184 -10.44 22.13 15.33
C SER A 184 -9.83 23.12 14.33
N PRO A 185 -8.62 23.67 14.59
CA PRO A 185 -7.93 24.51 13.60
C PRO A 185 -7.49 23.73 12.36
N ALA A 186 -7.68 22.41 12.37
CA ALA A 186 -7.35 21.49 11.26
C ALA A 186 -5.90 21.65 10.76
N LEU A 187 -4.94 21.75 11.69
CA LEU A 187 -3.51 21.95 11.43
C LEU A 187 -2.69 20.84 12.10
N PRO A 188 -1.48 20.50 11.57
CA PRO A 188 -0.87 21.07 10.35
C PRO A 188 -1.53 20.55 9.06
N LYS A 189 -1.22 21.19 7.94
CA LYS A 189 -1.59 20.69 6.61
C LYS A 189 -0.49 19.81 6.06
N PRO A 190 -0.82 18.70 5.36
CA PRO A 190 0.19 18.02 4.59
C PRO A 190 0.73 18.91 3.46
N THR A 191 1.94 18.63 3.01
CA THR A 191 2.57 19.27 1.84
C THR A 191 1.80 18.94 0.56
N GLN A 192 1.35 17.68 0.46
CA GLN A 192 0.53 17.21 -0.65
C GLN A 192 -0.90 17.75 -0.51
N SER A 193 -1.45 18.38 -1.56
CA SER A 193 -2.85 18.83 -1.60
C SER A 193 -3.85 17.67 -1.49
N ASP A 194 -3.48 16.53 -2.08
CA ASP A 194 -4.23 15.28 -2.08
C ASP A 194 -3.29 14.14 -1.65
N LEU A 195 -3.14 14.00 -0.32
CA LEU A 195 -2.32 12.94 0.25
C LEU A 195 -2.95 11.58 -0.09
N PRO A 196 -2.21 10.66 -0.77
CA PRO A 196 -2.76 9.38 -1.18
C PRO A 196 -3.19 8.52 0.01
N ILE A 197 -4.39 7.96 -0.09
CA ILE A 197 -4.93 7.01 0.89
C ILE A 197 -5.05 5.64 0.21
N ILE A 198 -4.53 4.61 0.90
CA ILE A 198 -4.59 3.22 0.49
C ILE A 198 -5.56 2.49 1.43
N ILE A 199 -6.55 1.83 0.86
CA ILE A 199 -7.44 0.95 1.61
C ILE A 199 -7.26 -0.46 1.08
N GLY A 200 -7.14 -1.43 1.99
CA GLY A 200 -6.93 -2.82 1.62
C GLY A 200 -7.89 -3.77 2.30
N GLY A 201 -7.92 -5.01 1.78
CA GLY A 201 -8.62 -6.11 2.40
C GLY A 201 -9.57 -6.86 1.48
N GLN A 202 -10.23 -7.88 2.06
CA GLN A 202 -11.05 -8.85 1.32
C GLN A 202 -12.55 -8.71 1.61
N GLY A 203 -12.97 -7.64 2.27
CA GLY A 203 -14.38 -7.41 2.63
C GLY A 203 -15.27 -7.22 1.39
N ALA A 204 -16.47 -7.85 1.39
CA ALA A 204 -17.32 -7.86 0.21
C ALA A 204 -18.12 -6.57 -0.02
N LYS A 205 -18.35 -5.75 1.03
CA LYS A 205 -19.24 -4.58 0.98
C LYS A 205 -18.61 -3.31 1.54
N ARG A 206 -18.19 -3.32 2.81
CA ARG A 206 -17.71 -2.11 3.50
C ARG A 206 -16.36 -1.64 2.96
N THR A 207 -15.43 -2.57 2.70
CA THR A 207 -14.12 -2.25 2.14
C THR A 207 -14.23 -1.59 0.75
N PRO A 208 -14.98 -2.15 -0.24
CA PRO A 208 -15.19 -1.48 -1.51
C PRO A 208 -15.84 -0.09 -1.39
N ALA A 209 -16.82 0.07 -0.50
CA ALA A 209 -17.50 1.36 -0.30
C ALA A 209 -16.54 2.43 0.24
N LEU A 210 -15.73 2.10 1.26
CA LEU A 210 -14.72 3.02 1.81
C LEU A 210 -13.61 3.33 0.79
N ALA A 211 -13.17 2.33 0.03
CA ALA A 211 -12.19 2.55 -1.04
C ALA A 211 -12.75 3.50 -2.10
N ALA A 212 -13.98 3.31 -2.55
CA ALA A 212 -14.63 4.19 -3.51
C ALA A 212 -14.83 5.62 -3.00
N GLU A 213 -15.06 5.81 -1.70
CA GLU A 213 -15.26 7.14 -1.10
C GLU A 213 -13.94 7.89 -0.88
N PHE A 214 -12.85 7.20 -0.43
CA PHE A 214 -11.66 7.87 0.10
C PHE A 214 -10.35 7.52 -0.57
N ALA A 215 -10.21 6.31 -1.15
CA ALA A 215 -8.91 5.82 -1.58
C ALA A 215 -8.51 6.28 -2.98
N SER A 216 -7.22 6.49 -3.17
CA SER A 216 -6.56 6.56 -4.48
C SER A 216 -5.98 5.21 -4.90
N GLU A 217 -5.84 4.28 -3.95
CA GLU A 217 -5.33 2.93 -4.20
C GLU A 217 -6.10 1.90 -3.38
N PHE A 218 -6.40 0.76 -4.02
CA PHE A 218 -6.96 -0.42 -3.37
C PHE A 218 -5.99 -1.58 -3.41
N ASN A 219 -5.63 -2.11 -2.23
CA ASN A 219 -4.69 -3.21 -2.08
C ASN A 219 -5.38 -4.51 -1.68
N VAL A 220 -5.04 -5.62 -2.34
CA VAL A 220 -5.45 -6.97 -1.94
C VAL A 220 -4.21 -7.78 -1.55
N PRO A 221 -4.02 -8.03 -0.24
CA PRO A 221 -2.83 -8.72 0.23
C PRO A 221 -2.99 -10.24 0.21
N PHE A 222 -1.95 -10.95 -0.22
CA PHE A 222 -1.73 -12.39 -0.01
C PHE A 222 -2.90 -13.30 -0.43
N VAL A 223 -3.45 -13.08 -1.62
CA VAL A 223 -4.57 -13.87 -2.13
C VAL A 223 -4.28 -14.51 -3.48
N PRO A 224 -4.94 -15.65 -3.80
CA PRO A 224 -4.92 -16.21 -5.14
C PRO A 224 -5.53 -15.25 -6.18
N LEU A 225 -5.12 -15.42 -7.44
CA LEU A 225 -5.53 -14.58 -8.57
C LEU A 225 -7.06 -14.42 -8.72
N ASP A 226 -7.84 -15.48 -8.55
CA ASP A 226 -9.30 -15.43 -8.70
C ASP A 226 -9.98 -14.62 -7.60
N THR A 227 -9.44 -14.69 -6.37
CA THR A 227 -9.89 -13.83 -5.26
C THR A 227 -9.55 -12.37 -5.55
N LEU A 228 -8.34 -12.10 -6.04
CA LEU A 228 -7.91 -10.75 -6.45
C LEU A 228 -8.85 -10.17 -7.50
N LYS A 229 -9.11 -10.89 -8.60
CA LYS A 229 -10.05 -10.47 -9.66
C LYS A 229 -11.42 -10.12 -9.10
N THR A 230 -11.93 -10.97 -8.20
CA THR A 230 -13.22 -10.76 -7.54
C THR A 230 -13.25 -9.47 -6.72
N GLN A 231 -12.17 -9.20 -5.94
CA GLN A 231 -12.08 -7.98 -5.13
C GLN A 231 -11.94 -6.73 -6.00
N PHE A 232 -11.11 -6.77 -7.03
CA PHE A 232 -10.97 -5.66 -7.98
C PHE A 232 -12.28 -5.30 -8.65
N ALA A 233 -13.05 -6.31 -9.11
CA ALA A 233 -14.37 -6.08 -9.70
C ALA A 233 -15.32 -5.38 -8.71
N ARG A 234 -15.39 -5.84 -7.45
CA ARG A 234 -16.22 -5.20 -6.42
C ARG A 234 -15.86 -3.74 -6.16
N VAL A 235 -14.57 -3.43 -6.16
CA VAL A 235 -14.11 -2.04 -5.97
C VAL A 235 -14.38 -1.20 -7.22
N ALA A 236 -14.17 -1.73 -8.42
CA ALA A 236 -14.48 -1.05 -9.67
C ALA A 236 -15.98 -0.69 -9.75
N ASP A 237 -16.86 -1.63 -9.39
CA ASP A 237 -18.31 -1.39 -9.32
C ASP A 237 -18.65 -0.29 -8.30
N ALA A 238 -18.00 -0.30 -7.13
CA ALA A 238 -18.22 0.72 -6.09
C ALA A 238 -17.72 2.11 -6.53
N VAL A 239 -16.55 2.18 -7.19
CA VAL A 239 -15.98 3.42 -7.76
C VAL A 239 -16.92 4.01 -8.83
N ALA A 240 -17.42 3.16 -9.73
CA ALA A 240 -18.39 3.57 -10.75
C ALA A 240 -19.72 4.05 -10.11
N ALA A 241 -20.22 3.34 -9.09
CA ALA A 241 -21.43 3.73 -8.36
C ALA A 241 -21.28 5.06 -7.60
N ALA A 242 -20.05 5.39 -7.16
CA ALA A 242 -19.70 6.67 -6.56
C ALA A 242 -19.51 7.81 -7.58
N GLY A 243 -19.68 7.54 -8.88
CA GLY A 243 -19.50 8.52 -9.96
C GLY A 243 -18.05 8.90 -10.23
N ARG A 244 -17.09 8.13 -9.75
CA ARG A 244 -15.66 8.35 -9.96
C ARG A 244 -15.20 7.71 -11.27
N SER A 245 -14.19 8.33 -11.91
CA SER A 245 -13.51 7.73 -13.06
C SER A 245 -12.79 6.44 -12.68
N ALA A 246 -12.78 5.44 -13.56
CA ALA A 246 -12.03 4.20 -13.36
C ALA A 246 -10.52 4.46 -13.11
N ASP A 247 -9.96 5.46 -13.77
CA ASP A 247 -8.54 5.84 -13.65
C ASP A 247 -8.22 6.56 -12.32
N SER A 248 -9.23 6.88 -11.51
CA SER A 248 -9.03 7.47 -10.17
C SER A 248 -8.62 6.44 -9.11
N MET A 249 -8.60 5.15 -9.43
CA MET A 249 -8.26 4.06 -8.53
C MET A 249 -7.09 3.27 -9.08
N THR A 250 -6.01 3.18 -8.32
CA THR A 250 -4.90 2.26 -8.59
C THR A 250 -5.17 0.93 -7.89
N TYR A 251 -4.93 -0.17 -8.60
CA TYR A 251 -5.11 -1.53 -8.06
C TYR A 251 -3.77 -2.17 -7.77
N SER A 252 -3.60 -2.67 -6.55
CA SER A 252 -2.34 -3.26 -6.09
C SER A 252 -2.52 -4.58 -5.35
N ALA A 253 -1.42 -5.32 -5.26
CA ALA A 253 -1.35 -6.56 -4.50
C ALA A 253 -0.05 -6.60 -3.68
N ALA A 254 -0.05 -7.35 -2.57
CA ALA A 254 1.12 -7.62 -1.76
C ALA A 254 1.40 -9.12 -1.71
N PHE A 255 2.68 -9.49 -1.85
CA PHE A 255 3.12 -10.88 -1.85
C PHE A 255 4.48 -11.03 -1.17
N VAL A 256 4.71 -12.20 -0.54
CA VAL A 256 6.01 -12.54 0.02
C VAL A 256 7.04 -12.63 -1.10
N LEU A 257 8.15 -11.92 -0.96
CA LEU A 257 9.28 -12.01 -1.88
C LEU A 257 10.24 -13.12 -1.44
N CYS A 258 10.52 -14.08 -2.35
CA CYS A 258 11.57 -15.09 -2.19
C CYS A 258 12.15 -15.45 -3.57
N ALA A 259 12.87 -14.48 -4.16
CA ALA A 259 13.56 -14.63 -5.43
C ALA A 259 14.97 -15.19 -5.22
N GLY A 260 15.49 -15.91 -6.19
CA GLY A 260 16.88 -16.38 -6.19
C GLY A 260 17.38 -16.61 -7.61
N SER A 261 18.68 -16.53 -7.83
CA SER A 261 19.31 -16.83 -9.13
C SER A 261 19.17 -18.31 -9.50
N ASP A 262 19.04 -19.18 -8.47
CA ASP A 262 18.89 -20.63 -8.60
C ASP A 262 18.12 -21.20 -7.40
N GLU A 263 17.80 -22.50 -7.46
CA GLU A 263 17.08 -23.22 -6.40
C GLU A 263 17.77 -23.20 -5.04
N ALA A 264 19.11 -23.21 -5.03
CA ALA A 264 19.86 -23.21 -3.78
C ALA A 264 19.71 -21.85 -3.05
N GLN A 265 19.73 -20.75 -3.77
CA GLN A 265 19.53 -19.42 -3.22
C GLN A 265 18.08 -19.21 -2.77
N ILE A 266 17.10 -19.71 -3.54
CA ILE A 266 15.68 -19.69 -3.13
C ILE A 266 15.48 -20.46 -1.83
N ALA A 267 16.04 -21.66 -1.74
CA ALA A 267 15.95 -22.49 -0.53
C ALA A 267 16.63 -21.84 0.68
N ALA A 268 17.78 -21.20 0.48
CA ALA A 268 18.48 -20.48 1.55
C ALA A 268 17.64 -19.29 2.07
N ARG A 269 17.04 -18.50 1.19
CA ARG A 269 16.17 -17.37 1.53
C ARG A 269 14.88 -17.80 2.22
N ALA A 270 14.26 -18.88 1.76
CA ALA A 270 13.08 -19.45 2.41
C ALA A 270 13.42 -19.94 3.84
N ALA A 271 14.54 -20.62 4.00
CA ALA A 271 15.02 -21.09 5.32
C ALA A 271 15.33 -19.92 6.27
N ALA A 272 15.91 -18.81 5.77
CA ALA A 272 16.22 -17.61 6.58
C ALA A 272 14.95 -16.98 7.20
N ILE A 273 13.80 -17.10 6.53
CA ILE A 273 12.50 -16.61 7.03
C ILE A 273 11.65 -17.73 7.66
N ASN A 274 12.22 -18.91 7.93
CA ASN A 274 11.54 -20.06 8.52
C ASN A 274 10.29 -20.51 7.73
N ARG A 275 10.40 -20.57 6.39
CA ARG A 275 9.31 -21.00 5.51
C ARG A 275 9.77 -22.10 4.55
N GLU A 276 8.84 -22.93 4.13
CA GLU A 276 9.06 -23.96 3.12
C GLU A 276 8.89 -23.38 1.72
N VAL A 277 9.80 -23.70 0.79
CA VAL A 277 9.79 -23.19 -0.59
C VAL A 277 8.46 -23.51 -1.31
N GLU A 278 7.96 -24.73 -1.18
CA GLU A 278 6.74 -25.17 -1.85
C GLU A 278 5.49 -24.45 -1.30
N GLU A 279 5.47 -24.15 0.00
CA GLU A 279 4.43 -23.33 0.61
C GLU A 279 4.46 -21.92 0.03
N LEU A 280 5.64 -21.30 -0.02
CA LEU A 280 5.82 -19.97 -0.59
C LEU A 280 5.42 -19.91 -2.07
N ARG A 281 5.83 -20.91 -2.87
CA ARG A 281 5.49 -21.00 -4.30
C ARG A 281 3.98 -21.11 -4.55
N SER A 282 3.27 -21.79 -3.67
CA SER A 282 1.81 -21.94 -3.80
C SER A 282 1.04 -20.66 -3.44
N ASN A 283 1.64 -19.76 -2.64
CA ASN A 283 0.99 -18.58 -2.08
C ASN A 283 1.47 -17.25 -2.67
N SER A 284 2.61 -17.24 -3.39
CA SER A 284 3.17 -16.00 -3.93
C SER A 284 3.73 -16.18 -5.35
N PRO A 285 3.39 -15.28 -6.28
CA PRO A 285 4.00 -15.21 -7.59
C PRO A 285 5.46 -14.72 -7.56
N LEU A 286 5.92 -14.17 -6.43
CA LEU A 286 7.25 -13.60 -6.26
C LEU A 286 8.26 -14.61 -5.69
N VAL A 287 8.03 -15.91 -5.90
CA VAL A 287 8.88 -17.00 -5.43
C VAL A 287 9.41 -17.78 -6.61
N GLY A 288 10.73 -17.82 -6.75
CA GLY A 288 11.40 -18.52 -7.85
C GLY A 288 12.57 -17.75 -8.43
N THR A 289 13.05 -18.22 -9.57
CA THR A 289 14.04 -17.49 -10.38
C THR A 289 13.41 -16.24 -11.02
N PRO A 290 14.20 -15.22 -11.42
CA PRO A 290 13.69 -14.04 -12.09
C PRO A 290 12.76 -14.36 -13.27
N ALA A 291 13.11 -15.32 -14.11
CA ALA A 291 12.29 -15.73 -15.26
C ALA A 291 10.93 -16.31 -14.83
N GLU A 292 10.92 -17.19 -13.83
CA GLU A 292 9.68 -17.75 -13.27
C GLU A 292 8.77 -16.68 -12.67
N ILE A 293 9.35 -15.69 -12.00
CA ILE A 293 8.60 -14.57 -11.39
C ILE A 293 7.96 -13.71 -12.49
N VAL A 294 8.71 -13.39 -13.55
CA VAL A 294 8.19 -12.62 -14.70
C VAL A 294 6.99 -13.34 -15.33
N ASP A 295 7.11 -14.66 -15.55
CA ASP A 295 6.03 -15.48 -16.10
C ASP A 295 4.82 -15.54 -15.17
N LYS A 296 5.02 -15.72 -13.86
CA LYS A 296 3.95 -15.77 -12.83
C LYS A 296 3.23 -14.43 -12.66
N LEU A 297 3.90 -13.30 -12.88
CA LEU A 297 3.29 -11.96 -12.79
C LEU A 297 2.40 -11.64 -13.99
N GLY A 298 2.58 -12.28 -15.14
CA GLY A 298 1.76 -12.05 -16.34
C GLY A 298 0.25 -12.06 -16.07
N PRO A 299 -0.33 -13.14 -15.52
CA PRO A 299 -1.76 -13.23 -15.21
C PRO A 299 -2.26 -12.17 -14.22
N PHE A 300 -1.43 -11.69 -13.28
CA PHE A 300 -1.79 -10.61 -12.36
C PHE A 300 -1.84 -9.26 -13.08
N ARG A 301 -0.91 -8.99 -13.99
CA ARG A 301 -0.94 -7.80 -14.86
C ARG A 301 -2.20 -7.78 -15.73
N GLU A 302 -2.54 -8.90 -16.35
CA GLU A 302 -3.77 -9.06 -17.14
C GLU A 302 -5.03 -8.85 -16.29
N ALA A 303 -5.00 -9.19 -15.01
CA ALA A 303 -6.07 -8.94 -14.07
C ALA A 303 -6.15 -7.47 -13.59
N GLY A 304 -5.25 -6.59 -14.04
CA GLY A 304 -5.25 -5.17 -13.74
C GLY A 304 -4.40 -4.76 -12.54
N VAL A 305 -3.47 -5.61 -12.07
CA VAL A 305 -2.50 -5.21 -11.05
C VAL A 305 -1.54 -4.16 -11.63
N GLN A 306 -1.54 -2.97 -11.05
CA GLN A 306 -0.70 -1.84 -11.44
C GLN A 306 0.50 -1.66 -10.50
N ARG A 307 0.38 -2.14 -9.24
CA ARG A 307 1.42 -2.07 -8.22
C ARG A 307 1.56 -3.38 -7.49
N VAL A 308 2.79 -3.75 -7.18
CA VAL A 308 3.11 -4.93 -6.37
C VAL A 308 3.99 -4.53 -5.21
N TYR A 309 3.54 -4.84 -4.00
CA TYR A 309 4.30 -4.68 -2.77
C TYR A 309 5.07 -5.97 -2.47
N LEU A 310 6.38 -5.86 -2.49
CA LEU A 310 7.33 -6.93 -2.24
C LEU A 310 7.51 -7.08 -0.72
N GLN A 311 6.83 -8.03 -0.09
CA GLN A 311 7.02 -8.28 1.33
C GLN A 311 8.37 -8.96 1.56
N MET A 312 9.32 -8.17 2.02
CA MET A 312 10.66 -8.57 2.38
C MET A 312 10.72 -8.89 3.88
N LEU A 313 10.76 -10.16 4.25
CA LEU A 313 10.75 -10.60 5.64
C LEU A 313 12.14 -10.62 6.26
N ASP A 314 13.19 -10.97 5.51
CA ASP A 314 14.58 -10.81 5.93
C ASP A 314 15.11 -9.44 5.50
N GLN A 315 15.10 -8.49 6.42
CA GLN A 315 15.56 -7.12 6.17
C GLN A 315 17.09 -6.98 6.13
N SER A 316 17.83 -8.03 6.42
CA SER A 316 19.29 -8.05 6.33
C SER A 316 19.81 -8.43 4.93
N ASP A 317 19.01 -9.10 4.10
CA ASP A 317 19.38 -9.55 2.74
C ASP A 317 19.10 -8.47 1.69
N LEU A 318 19.94 -7.43 1.65
CA LEU A 318 19.79 -6.35 0.66
C LEU A 318 20.06 -6.81 -0.77
N ASP A 319 20.88 -7.86 -0.95
CA ASP A 319 21.14 -8.47 -2.27
C ASP A 319 19.85 -9.03 -2.92
N HIS A 320 18.84 -9.33 -2.10
CA HIS A 320 17.53 -9.74 -2.58
C HIS A 320 16.83 -8.64 -3.39
N LEU A 321 16.93 -7.39 -2.92
CA LEU A 321 16.40 -6.23 -3.64
C LEU A 321 17.21 -5.93 -4.90
N GLU A 322 18.54 -6.08 -4.85
CA GLU A 322 19.41 -5.89 -6.01
C GLU A 322 19.11 -6.90 -7.12
N LEU A 323 18.96 -8.19 -6.75
CA LEU A 323 18.59 -9.25 -7.70
C LEU A 323 17.23 -8.93 -8.36
N PHE A 324 16.22 -8.58 -7.57
CA PHE A 324 14.89 -8.31 -8.09
C PHE A 324 14.87 -7.07 -9.00
N ALA A 325 15.52 -5.99 -8.62
CA ALA A 325 15.61 -4.78 -9.43
C ALA A 325 16.36 -5.04 -10.74
N GLY A 326 17.51 -5.73 -10.67
CA GLY A 326 18.37 -6.00 -11.82
C GLY A 326 17.79 -6.97 -12.83
N GLU A 327 17.09 -8.00 -12.35
CA GLU A 327 16.70 -9.15 -13.17
C GLU A 327 15.18 -9.27 -13.41
N VAL A 328 14.34 -8.73 -12.54
CA VAL A 328 12.87 -8.80 -12.72
C VAL A 328 12.32 -7.47 -13.24
N ILE A 329 12.58 -6.36 -12.54
CA ILE A 329 12.05 -5.05 -12.94
C ILE A 329 12.50 -4.69 -14.34
N ARG A 330 13.79 -4.90 -14.64
CA ARG A 330 14.35 -4.59 -15.96
C ARG A 330 13.69 -5.35 -17.12
N GLN A 331 13.16 -6.54 -16.88
CA GLN A 331 12.45 -7.32 -17.92
C GLN A 331 10.99 -6.87 -18.11
N LEU A 332 10.42 -6.19 -17.12
CA LEU A 332 9.03 -5.75 -17.10
C LEU A 332 8.86 -4.23 -17.37
N SER A 333 9.98 -3.54 -17.56
CA SER A 333 10.05 -2.08 -17.82
C SER A 333 9.87 -1.72 -19.30
#